data_b9d126373fc6340f33a32c93a17456f0
#
_entry.id   b9d126373fc6340f33a32c93a17456f0
#
_cell.length_a   1.000
_cell.length_b   1.000
_cell.length_c   1.000
_cell.angle_alpha   90.00
_cell.angle_beta   90.00
_cell.angle_gamma   90.00
#
_symmetry.space_group_name_H-M   'P 1'
#
loop_
_entity.id
_entity.type
_entity.pdbx_description
1 polymer ?
#
loop_
_entity_poly.entity_id
_entity_poly.type
_entity_poly.pdbx_seq_one_letter_code
_entity_poly.pdbx_strand_id
1 'polypeptide(L)'
;MKTIDSIVTQAAGIAQIRRDIHAHPELCFEEQRTADVVAAKLTEWGITIHRGMGTTGVVGIIKNGTSSRAIGLRADMDALPMQEFNTFDHASKHQGKMHACGHDGHTAMLLAAAQHFAKNRNFDGTVYLIFLPA
;
A
#
# COMPACT_ATOMS: atom_id res chain seq x y z
N MET A 1 19.09 -14.74 -4.31
CA MET A 1 17.60 -14.80 -4.23
C MET A 1 17.05 -14.58 -5.64
N LYS A 2 16.18 -15.46 -6.13
CA LYS A 2 15.57 -15.31 -7.46
C LYS A 2 14.38 -14.36 -7.34
N THR A 3 14.36 -13.28 -8.11
CA THR A 3 13.23 -12.35 -8.17
C THR A 3 12.06 -12.95 -8.96
N ILE A 4 10.84 -12.52 -8.66
CA ILE A 4 9.63 -12.92 -9.40
C ILE A 4 9.47 -11.95 -10.57
N ASP A 5 9.58 -12.47 -11.80
CA ASP A 5 9.59 -11.65 -13.02
C ASP A 5 8.36 -10.76 -13.17
N SER A 6 7.18 -11.25 -12.77
CA SER A 6 5.94 -10.45 -12.81
C SER A 6 5.97 -9.25 -11.88
N ILE A 7 6.70 -9.31 -10.76
CA ILE A 7 6.87 -8.19 -9.83
C ILE A 7 7.90 -7.21 -10.41
N VAL A 8 9.00 -7.72 -10.98
CA VAL A 8 10.03 -6.87 -11.61
C VAL A 8 9.44 -6.04 -12.75
N THR A 9 8.60 -6.65 -13.59
CA THR A 9 7.94 -5.94 -14.70
C THR A 9 7.04 -4.79 -14.24
N GLN A 10 6.48 -4.89 -13.03
CA GLN A 10 5.57 -3.89 -12.47
C GLN A 10 6.29 -2.83 -11.62
N ALA A 11 7.58 -3.02 -11.34
CA ALA A 11 8.33 -2.18 -10.41
C ALA A 11 8.29 -0.68 -10.73
N ALA A 12 8.33 -0.30 -12.01
CA ALA A 12 8.26 1.10 -12.43
C ALA A 12 6.90 1.75 -12.06
N GLY A 13 5.79 1.05 -12.29
CA GLY A 13 4.46 1.54 -11.92
C GLY A 13 4.27 1.64 -10.39
N ILE A 14 4.76 0.66 -9.66
CA ILE A 14 4.74 0.67 -8.19
C ILE A 14 5.61 1.81 -7.63
N ALA A 15 6.78 2.07 -8.23
CA ALA A 15 7.62 3.20 -7.84
C ALA A 15 6.94 4.56 -8.06
N GLN A 16 6.11 4.70 -9.10
CA GLN A 16 5.32 5.91 -9.32
C GLN A 16 4.25 6.08 -8.23
N ILE A 17 3.56 5.01 -7.85
CA ILE A 17 2.59 5.04 -6.74
C ILE A 17 3.29 5.48 -5.45
N ARG A 18 4.46 4.90 -5.14
CA ARG A 18 5.26 5.30 -3.99
C ARG A 18 5.61 6.79 -4.03
N ARG A 19 6.10 7.30 -5.15
CA ARG A 19 6.48 8.71 -5.32
C ARG A 19 5.29 9.65 -5.18
N ASP A 20 4.12 9.25 -5.68
CA ASP A 20 2.89 10.00 -5.52
C ASP A 20 2.46 10.10 -4.05
N ILE A 21 2.51 9.00 -3.30
CA ILE A 21 2.24 8.98 -1.86
C ILE A 21 3.27 9.83 -1.13
N HIS A 22 4.57 9.71 -1.46
CA HIS A 22 5.64 10.49 -0.88
C HIS A 22 5.46 12.00 -1.04
N ALA A 23 5.00 12.43 -2.22
CA ALA A 23 4.74 13.85 -2.49
C ALA A 23 3.51 14.40 -1.74
N HIS A 24 2.64 13.54 -1.22
CA HIS A 24 1.40 13.93 -0.55
C HIS A 24 1.28 13.25 0.83
N PRO A 25 2.23 13.52 1.76
CA PRO A 25 2.24 12.90 3.07
C PRO A 25 1.05 13.35 3.92
N GLU A 26 0.42 12.39 4.58
CA GLU A 26 -0.67 12.59 5.52
C GLU A 26 -0.28 12.01 6.88
N LEU A 27 -0.64 12.70 7.97
CA LEU A 27 -0.31 12.24 9.32
C LEU A 27 -1.23 11.11 9.77
N CYS A 28 -0.84 10.46 10.86
CA CYS A 28 -1.60 9.41 11.52
C CYS A 28 -3.08 9.78 11.69
N PHE A 29 -3.98 8.92 11.23
CA PHE A 29 -5.44 9.09 11.17
C PHE A 29 -5.97 10.19 10.23
N GLU A 30 -5.09 10.82 9.45
CA GLU A 30 -5.45 11.81 8.42
C GLU A 30 -5.27 11.26 6.99
N GLU A 31 -4.91 9.98 6.80
CA GLU A 31 -4.47 9.35 5.56
C GLU A 31 -5.62 9.08 4.57
N GLN A 32 -6.54 10.03 4.37
CA GLN A 32 -7.70 9.85 3.50
C GLN A 32 -7.31 9.65 2.04
N ARG A 33 -6.42 10.51 1.52
CA ARG A 33 -5.94 10.42 0.13
C ARG A 33 -5.16 9.13 -0.11
N THR A 34 -4.27 8.78 0.81
CA THR A 34 -3.48 7.54 0.73
C THR A 34 -4.39 6.32 0.76
N ALA A 35 -5.40 6.30 1.65
CA ALA A 35 -6.42 5.26 1.70
C ALA A 35 -7.23 5.17 0.40
N ASP A 36 -7.56 6.32 -0.23
CA ASP A 36 -8.26 6.36 -1.52
C ASP A 36 -7.41 5.77 -2.64
N VAL A 37 -6.11 6.09 -2.70
CA VAL A 37 -5.16 5.50 -3.66
C VAL A 37 -5.09 3.98 -3.49
N VAL A 38 -4.94 3.50 -2.26
CA VAL A 38 -4.91 2.07 -1.94
C VAL A 38 -6.21 1.39 -2.36
N ALA A 39 -7.36 1.93 -1.95
CA ALA A 39 -8.66 1.36 -2.26
C ALA A 39 -8.92 1.30 -3.77
N ALA A 40 -8.57 2.36 -4.50
CA ALA A 40 -8.71 2.42 -5.96
C ALA A 40 -7.86 1.33 -6.65
N LYS A 41 -6.61 1.14 -6.24
CA LYS A 41 -5.72 0.12 -6.81
C LYS A 41 -6.18 -1.30 -6.51
N LEU A 42 -6.59 -1.58 -5.28
CA LEU A 42 -7.12 -2.89 -4.91
C LEU A 42 -8.39 -3.21 -5.71
N THR A 43 -9.29 -2.23 -5.85
CA THR A 43 -10.53 -2.38 -6.64
C THR A 43 -10.24 -2.57 -8.13
N GLU A 44 -9.30 -1.82 -8.70
CA GLU A 44 -8.83 -1.98 -10.10
C GLU A 44 -8.35 -3.42 -10.38
N TRP A 45 -7.73 -4.06 -9.39
CA TRP A 45 -7.24 -5.43 -9.51
C TRP A 45 -8.27 -6.51 -9.10
N GLY A 46 -9.53 -6.12 -8.87
CA GLY A 46 -10.62 -7.03 -8.54
C GLY A 46 -10.53 -7.64 -7.15
N ILE A 47 -9.87 -6.95 -6.21
CA ILE A 47 -9.74 -7.39 -4.81
C ILE A 47 -10.91 -6.80 -4.01
N THR A 48 -11.59 -7.66 -3.25
CA THR A 48 -12.63 -7.23 -2.30
C THR A 48 -12.00 -6.37 -1.20
N ILE A 49 -12.58 -5.21 -0.90
CA ILE A 49 -12.05 -4.29 0.10
C ILE A 49 -13.07 -3.97 1.20
N HIS A 50 -12.54 -3.66 2.39
CA HIS A 50 -13.25 -3.03 3.49
C HIS A 50 -12.48 -1.78 3.91
N ARG A 51 -13.21 -0.68 4.13
CA ARG A 51 -12.63 0.63 4.48
C ARG A 51 -13.08 1.10 5.87
N GLY A 52 -12.36 2.07 6.42
CA GLY A 52 -12.72 2.74 7.67
C GLY A 52 -12.30 1.98 8.92
N MET A 53 -11.50 0.94 8.81
CA MET A 53 -10.93 0.27 9.97
C MET A 53 -9.87 1.16 10.63
N GLY A 54 -10.05 1.48 11.90
CA GLY A 54 -9.19 2.45 12.59
C GLY A 54 -9.22 3.85 11.95
N THR A 55 -10.35 4.28 11.42
CA THR A 55 -10.63 5.57 10.75
C THR A 55 -10.27 5.57 9.27
N THR A 56 -9.00 5.40 8.88
CA THR A 56 -8.51 5.50 7.50
C THR A 56 -8.09 4.17 6.90
N GLY A 57 -8.01 3.11 7.70
CA GLY A 57 -7.51 1.81 7.26
C GLY A 57 -8.32 1.16 6.14
N VAL A 58 -7.60 0.42 5.29
CA VAL A 58 -8.15 -0.36 4.18
C VAL A 58 -7.70 -1.80 4.31
N VAL A 59 -8.62 -2.75 4.19
CA VAL A 59 -8.30 -4.18 4.17
C VAL A 59 -8.74 -4.78 2.86
N GLY A 60 -7.80 -5.34 2.11
CA GLY A 60 -8.07 -6.16 0.93
C GLY A 60 -8.15 -7.65 1.30
N ILE A 61 -9.02 -8.41 0.65
CA ILE A 61 -9.20 -9.83 0.89
C ILE A 61 -9.07 -10.59 -0.41
N ILE A 62 -8.14 -11.54 -0.45
CA ILE A 62 -7.97 -12.47 -1.57
C ILE A 62 -8.15 -13.88 -1.03
N LYS A 63 -9.23 -14.54 -1.43
CA LYS A 63 -9.50 -15.93 -1.08
C LYS A 63 -9.30 -16.82 -2.30
N ASN A 64 -8.65 -17.96 -2.10
CA ASN A 64 -8.52 -18.99 -3.10
C ASN A 64 -8.60 -20.39 -2.45
N GLY A 65 -9.26 -21.34 -3.13
CA GLY A 65 -9.45 -22.70 -2.62
C GLY A 65 -10.45 -22.81 -1.47
N THR A 66 -10.30 -23.85 -0.65
CA THR A 66 -11.28 -24.24 0.38
C THR A 66 -10.72 -24.25 1.80
N SER A 67 -9.42 -24.07 1.96
CA SER A 67 -8.77 -24.06 3.28
C SER A 67 -9.25 -22.89 4.14
N SER A 68 -9.39 -23.14 5.44
CA SER A 68 -9.67 -22.11 6.45
C SER A 68 -8.43 -21.35 6.91
N ARG A 69 -7.23 -21.71 6.43
CA ARG A 69 -5.98 -21.02 6.77
C ARG A 69 -5.98 -19.61 6.21
N ALA A 70 -5.40 -18.69 6.98
CA ALA A 70 -5.28 -17.29 6.58
C ALA A 70 -3.93 -16.70 6.99
N ILE A 71 -3.49 -15.69 6.24
CA ILE A 71 -2.34 -14.87 6.57
C ILE A 71 -2.69 -13.40 6.41
N GLY A 72 -2.21 -12.54 7.32
CA GLY A 72 -2.27 -11.08 7.21
C GLY A 72 -0.91 -10.51 6.83
N LEU A 73 -0.90 -9.68 5.79
CA LEU A 73 0.24 -8.85 5.41
C LEU A 73 -0.09 -7.40 5.73
N ARG A 74 0.81 -6.70 6.42
CA ARG A 74 0.55 -5.36 6.96
C ARG A 74 1.48 -4.31 6.35
N ALA A 75 0.94 -3.12 6.09
CA ALA A 75 1.68 -1.89 5.84
C ALA A 75 1.01 -0.73 6.58
N ASP A 76 1.83 0.17 7.12
CA ASP A 76 1.42 1.47 7.63
C ASP A 76 1.40 2.52 6.52
N MET A 77 0.58 3.57 6.69
CA MET A 77 0.36 4.58 5.64
C MET A 77 0.75 6.01 6.07
N ASP A 78 0.97 6.24 7.35
CA ASP A 78 1.18 7.57 7.93
C ASP A 78 2.55 8.17 7.63
N ALA A 79 2.59 9.49 7.56
CA ALA A 79 3.80 10.31 7.48
C ALA A 79 4.13 10.94 8.85
N LEU A 80 5.26 11.61 8.94
CA LEU A 80 5.73 12.28 10.15
C LEU A 80 5.56 13.82 10.07
N PRO A 81 5.31 14.49 11.22
CA PRO A 81 5.20 15.95 11.29
C PRO A 81 6.60 16.59 11.30
N MET A 82 7.28 16.52 10.17
CA MET A 82 8.60 17.11 9.99
C MET A 82 8.79 17.69 8.59
N GLN A 83 9.63 18.72 8.46
CA GLN A 83 9.90 19.35 7.18
C GLN A 83 10.85 18.50 6.34
N GLU A 84 10.49 18.27 5.08
CA GLU A 84 11.38 17.68 4.09
C GLU A 84 12.25 18.79 3.45
N PHE A 85 13.55 18.52 3.31
CA PHE A 85 14.52 19.39 2.66
C PHE A 85 15.09 18.83 1.35
N ASN A 86 14.56 17.71 0.89
CA ASN A 86 14.95 17.14 -0.40
C ASN A 86 14.42 18.00 -1.56
N THR A 87 15.12 17.92 -2.71
CA THR A 87 14.82 18.73 -3.91
C THR A 87 14.45 17.92 -5.15
N PHE A 88 14.24 16.61 -5.00
CA PHE A 88 13.80 15.78 -6.13
C PHE A 88 12.31 16.04 -6.44
N ASP A 89 11.87 15.67 -7.65
CA ASP A 89 10.54 16.00 -8.19
C ASP A 89 9.36 15.49 -7.33
N HIS A 90 9.56 14.41 -6.60
CA HIS A 90 8.54 13.82 -5.72
C HIS A 90 8.74 14.16 -4.24
N ALA A 91 9.50 15.18 -3.90
CA ALA A 91 9.56 15.73 -2.54
C ALA A 91 8.17 16.15 -2.05
N SER A 92 7.97 16.17 -0.74
CA SER A 92 6.70 16.56 -0.12
C SER A 92 6.21 17.91 -0.65
N LYS A 93 4.95 17.95 -1.06
CA LYS A 93 4.23 19.18 -1.45
C LYS A 93 3.49 19.81 -0.27
N HIS A 94 3.64 19.24 0.92
CA HIS A 94 2.95 19.68 2.14
C HIS A 94 3.99 20.10 3.18
N GLN A 95 4.03 21.40 3.46
CA GLN A 95 4.95 21.94 4.46
C GLN A 95 4.75 21.26 5.83
N GLY A 96 5.87 20.91 6.47
CA GLY A 96 5.85 20.29 7.79
C GLY A 96 5.38 18.82 7.84
N LYS A 97 5.25 18.16 6.69
CA LYS A 97 4.92 16.74 6.61
C LYS A 97 5.89 16.02 5.67
N MET A 98 6.35 14.83 6.06
CA MET A 98 7.30 14.03 5.26
C MET A 98 7.15 12.53 5.54
N HIS A 99 7.24 11.71 4.50
CA HIS A 99 7.41 10.26 4.64
C HIS A 99 8.85 9.87 5.02
N ALA A 100 9.30 10.28 6.21
CA ALA A 100 10.66 10.07 6.66
C ALA A 100 10.90 8.68 7.28
N CYS A 101 9.85 7.93 7.60
CA CYS A 101 9.93 6.55 8.12
C CYS A 101 9.87 5.48 7.01
N GLY A 102 9.48 5.85 5.78
CA GLY A 102 9.39 4.92 4.65
C GLY A 102 8.05 4.20 4.52
N HIS A 103 6.98 4.65 5.18
CA HIS A 103 5.66 4.03 5.12
C HIS A 103 5.03 4.14 3.71
N ASP A 104 5.40 5.14 2.91
CA ASP A 104 5.14 5.20 1.47
C ASP A 104 5.69 3.96 0.72
N GLY A 105 6.88 3.52 1.11
CA GLY A 105 7.51 2.31 0.61
C GLY A 105 6.80 1.04 1.08
N HIS A 106 6.42 0.97 2.37
CA HIS A 106 5.66 -0.17 2.91
C HIS A 106 4.32 -0.33 2.19
N THR A 107 3.57 0.76 2.02
CA THR A 107 2.31 0.79 1.28
C THR A 107 2.51 0.32 -0.17
N ALA A 108 3.53 0.84 -0.87
CA ALA A 108 3.83 0.45 -2.25
C ALA A 108 4.23 -1.03 -2.37
N MET A 109 5.04 -1.56 -1.44
CA MET A 109 5.41 -2.99 -1.42
C MET A 109 4.21 -3.89 -1.20
N LEU A 110 3.29 -3.54 -0.29
CA LEU A 110 2.09 -4.32 -0.06
C LEU A 110 1.13 -4.25 -1.26
N LEU A 111 1.03 -3.11 -1.94
CA LEU A 111 0.30 -2.99 -3.22
C LEU A 111 0.92 -3.87 -4.32
N ALA A 112 2.25 -3.95 -4.41
CA ALA A 112 2.90 -4.85 -5.36
C ALA A 112 2.58 -6.32 -5.07
N ALA A 113 2.61 -6.72 -3.81
CA ALA A 113 2.20 -8.06 -3.37
C ALA A 113 0.72 -8.33 -3.70
N ALA A 114 -0.17 -7.36 -3.44
CA ALA A 114 -1.59 -7.43 -3.76
C ALA A 114 -1.83 -7.69 -5.26
N GLN A 115 -1.17 -6.93 -6.12
CA GLN A 115 -1.26 -7.07 -7.57
C GLN A 115 -0.77 -8.44 -8.04
N HIS A 116 0.32 -8.94 -7.43
CA HIS A 116 0.84 -10.27 -7.73
C HIS A 116 -0.17 -11.36 -7.33
N PHE A 117 -0.70 -11.34 -6.10
CA PHE A 117 -1.68 -12.32 -5.62
C PHE A 117 -3.01 -12.26 -6.36
N ALA A 118 -3.44 -11.10 -6.82
CA ALA A 118 -4.65 -10.98 -7.64
C ALA A 118 -4.54 -11.76 -8.95
N LYS A 119 -3.35 -11.77 -9.56
CA LYS A 119 -3.06 -12.45 -10.83
C LYS A 119 -2.62 -13.90 -10.65
N ASN A 120 -1.93 -14.23 -9.56
CA ASN A 120 -1.28 -15.52 -9.32
C ASN A 120 -1.78 -16.12 -8.00
N ARG A 121 -2.90 -16.82 -8.07
CA ARG A 121 -3.56 -17.41 -6.89
C ARG A 121 -3.06 -18.83 -6.60
N ASN A 122 -1.74 -19.01 -6.50
CA ASN A 122 -1.11 -20.32 -6.25
C ASN A 122 -1.09 -20.67 -4.75
N PHE A 123 -2.22 -20.54 -4.06
CA PHE A 123 -2.37 -20.85 -2.64
C PHE A 123 -3.76 -21.38 -2.33
N ASP A 124 -3.92 -22.04 -1.19
CA ASP A 124 -5.20 -22.49 -0.66
C ASP A 124 -5.44 -21.87 0.72
N GLY A 125 -6.35 -20.89 0.78
CA GLY A 125 -6.67 -20.11 1.96
C GLY A 125 -7.03 -18.67 1.67
N THR A 126 -6.76 -17.78 2.64
CA THR A 126 -7.08 -16.35 2.55
C THR A 126 -5.86 -15.49 2.83
N VAL A 127 -5.61 -14.50 1.99
CA VAL A 127 -4.63 -13.43 2.22
C VAL A 127 -5.39 -12.15 2.56
N TYR A 128 -5.12 -11.59 3.73
CA TYR A 128 -5.57 -10.26 4.14
C TYR A 128 -4.46 -9.26 3.91
N LEU A 129 -4.75 -8.20 3.18
CA LEU A 129 -3.85 -7.09 2.86
C LEU A 129 -4.29 -5.91 3.73
N ILE A 130 -3.53 -5.62 4.77
CA ILE A 130 -3.95 -4.72 5.85
C ILE A 130 -3.15 -3.42 5.76
N PHE A 131 -3.78 -2.37 5.27
CA PHE A 131 -3.21 -1.01 5.23
C PHE A 131 -3.76 -0.24 6.42
N LEU A 132 -2.89 0.18 7.33
CA LEU A 132 -3.26 0.78 8.60
C LEU A 132 -2.93 2.27 8.66
N PRO A 133 -3.77 3.08 9.36
CA PRO A 133 -3.24 4.27 10.01
C PRO A 133 -2.26 3.79 11.10
N ALA A 134 -1.17 4.45 11.28
CA ALA A 134 -0.09 4.18 12.25
C ALA A 134 -0.17 2.93 13.12
#